data_0f618f4f3d1129d551bafaaaae65f701
#
_entry.id   0f618f4f3d1129d551bafaaaae65f701
#
_cell.length_a   1.000
_cell.length_b   1.000
_cell.length_c   1.000
_cell.angle_alpha   90.00
_cell.angle_beta   90.00
_cell.angle_gamma   90.00
#
_symmetry.space_group_name_H-M   'P 1'
#
loop_
_entity.id
_entity.type
_entity.pdbx_description
1 polymer ?
#
loop_
_entity_poly.entity_id
_entity_poly.type
_entity_poly.pdbx_seq_one_letter_code
_entity_poly.pdbx_strand_id
1 'polypeptide(L)'
;FLKLAHLAAVLLLLIAGCGEDQVRQHAAEQYPEKLSAWGLIQKRDDALVLHPSTTFYDLNTSLFSDYAHKLRTVYIPEGQAATYHPVDTFEFPVGSIISKTFFYRLDAKTAVMTDATWSGDPSDIDTRIHNLVETRLLVKQADGWDALPYVWAGDDAYLTLTGDLQQFSLASGETLNYLVPSQNQCASCHATNH
;
A
#
# COMPACT_ATOMS: atom_id res chain seq x y z
N PHE A 1 -46.65 30.59 -2.75
CA PHE A 1 -46.32 29.20 -2.43
C PHE A 1 -45.27 28.59 -3.39
N LEU A 2 -45.08 29.14 -4.61
CA LEU A 2 -44.18 28.56 -5.61
C LEU A 2 -42.69 28.94 -5.42
N LYS A 3 -42.37 30.02 -4.66
CA LYS A 3 -40.98 30.50 -4.46
C LYS A 3 -40.24 29.79 -3.32
N LEU A 4 -40.89 29.11 -2.41
CA LEU A 4 -40.24 28.35 -1.32
C LEU A 4 -39.75 26.97 -1.78
N ALA A 5 -40.38 26.38 -2.79
CA ALA A 5 -40.00 25.05 -3.30
C ALA A 5 -38.67 25.04 -4.06
N HIS A 6 -38.28 26.18 -4.66
CA HIS A 6 -37.03 26.31 -5.40
C HIS A 6 -35.79 26.49 -4.50
N LEU A 7 -35.96 27.00 -3.28
CA LEU A 7 -34.86 27.19 -2.33
C LEU A 7 -34.44 25.87 -1.65
N ALA A 8 -35.35 24.92 -1.50
CA ALA A 8 -35.08 23.61 -0.90
C ALA A 8 -34.35 22.67 -1.86
N ALA A 9 -34.59 22.81 -3.17
CA ALA A 9 -33.94 22.00 -4.19
C ALA A 9 -32.43 22.36 -4.43
N VAL A 10 -32.07 23.62 -4.18
CA VAL A 10 -30.66 24.08 -4.35
C VAL A 10 -29.79 23.71 -3.16
N LEU A 11 -30.37 23.52 -1.97
CA LEU A 11 -29.59 23.16 -0.77
C LEU A 11 -29.23 21.66 -0.70
N LEU A 12 -29.90 20.79 -1.45
CA LEU A 12 -29.62 19.35 -1.49
C LEU A 12 -28.49 18.95 -2.42
N LEU A 13 -28.01 19.83 -3.28
CA LEU A 13 -26.96 19.59 -4.29
C LEU A 13 -25.54 19.88 -3.79
N LEU A 14 -25.36 20.37 -2.57
CA LEU A 14 -24.04 20.73 -2.02
C LEU A 14 -23.43 19.68 -1.08
N ILE A 15 -24.03 18.50 -0.93
CA ILE A 15 -23.48 17.44 -0.04
C ILE A 15 -22.83 16.28 -0.82
N ALA A 16 -22.77 16.33 -2.14
CA ALA A 16 -22.19 15.26 -2.97
C ALA A 16 -20.76 15.61 -3.43
N GLY A 17 -19.87 15.93 -2.50
CA GLY A 17 -18.53 16.31 -2.91
C GLY A 17 -17.45 16.21 -1.82
N CYS A 18 -17.35 15.10 -1.09
CA CYS A 18 -16.19 14.78 -0.25
C CYS A 18 -16.19 13.28 0.08
N GLY A 19 -15.92 12.42 -0.89
CA GLY A 19 -15.91 10.97 -0.68
C GLY A 19 -14.68 10.23 -1.18
N GLU A 20 -13.75 10.89 -1.88
CA GLU A 20 -12.63 10.20 -2.52
C GLU A 20 -11.29 10.32 -1.76
N ASP A 21 -11.15 11.26 -0.84
CA ASP A 21 -9.87 11.57 -0.18
C ASP A 21 -9.80 11.09 1.29
N GLN A 22 -10.46 10.01 1.64
CA GLN A 22 -10.34 9.43 3.00
C GLN A 22 -9.78 8.01 2.96
N VAL A 23 -8.83 7.72 3.88
CA VAL A 23 -8.43 6.35 4.17
C VAL A 23 -9.60 5.62 4.80
N ARG A 24 -10.06 4.54 4.17
CA ARG A 24 -11.21 3.76 4.62
C ARG A 24 -10.78 2.66 5.57
N GLN A 25 -11.51 2.50 6.64
CA GLN A 25 -11.32 1.40 7.58
C GLN A 25 -12.23 0.23 7.20
N HIS A 26 -11.70 -0.98 7.29
CA HIS A 26 -12.45 -2.20 7.01
C HIS A 26 -12.39 -3.12 8.23
N ALA A 27 -13.52 -3.78 8.53
CA ALA A 27 -13.56 -4.78 9.60
C ALA A 27 -12.68 -5.98 9.25
N ALA A 28 -12.19 -6.67 10.28
CA ALA A 28 -11.46 -7.91 10.10
C ALA A 28 -12.23 -8.89 9.20
N GLU A 29 -11.52 -9.61 8.34
CA GLU A 29 -12.05 -10.58 7.38
C GLU A 29 -12.98 -10.01 6.28
N GLN A 30 -13.25 -8.68 6.28
CA GLN A 30 -14.08 -8.00 5.26
C GLN A 30 -13.24 -7.03 4.43
N TYR A 31 -12.10 -7.50 3.95
CA TYR A 31 -11.15 -6.66 3.22
C TYR A 31 -11.55 -6.51 1.75
N PRO A 32 -11.35 -5.32 1.16
CA PRO A 32 -11.68 -5.07 -0.23
C PRO A 32 -10.76 -5.89 -1.16
N GLU A 33 -11.32 -6.30 -2.29
CA GLU A 33 -10.55 -6.99 -3.35
C GLU A 33 -9.46 -6.11 -3.93
N LYS A 34 -9.69 -4.78 -4.02
CA LYS A 34 -8.78 -3.81 -4.63
C LYS A 34 -8.08 -2.93 -3.60
N LEU A 35 -6.78 -2.72 -3.81
CA LEU A 35 -5.97 -1.84 -2.96
C LEU A 35 -6.48 -0.39 -2.98
N SER A 36 -6.92 0.10 -4.13
CA SER A 36 -7.46 1.46 -4.27
C SER A 36 -8.66 1.74 -3.36
N ALA A 37 -9.41 0.71 -2.99
CA ALA A 37 -10.57 0.86 -2.12
C ALA A 37 -10.21 1.30 -0.68
N TRP A 38 -8.96 1.14 -0.26
CA TRP A 38 -8.46 1.68 1.01
C TRP A 38 -8.29 3.20 1.00
N GLY A 39 -8.15 3.81 -0.19
CA GLY A 39 -7.82 5.23 -0.32
C GLY A 39 -6.39 5.59 0.13
N LEU A 40 -5.54 4.61 0.42
CA LEU A 40 -4.20 4.80 1.00
C LEU A 40 -3.13 5.00 -0.08
N ILE A 41 -3.16 4.14 -1.09
CA ILE A 41 -2.21 4.09 -2.21
C ILE A 41 -3.00 3.82 -3.49
N GLN A 42 -2.74 4.60 -4.52
CA GLN A 42 -3.41 4.48 -5.81
C GLN A 42 -2.40 4.71 -6.94
N LYS A 43 -2.55 3.98 -8.04
CA LYS A 43 -1.91 4.34 -9.29
C LYS A 43 -2.84 5.32 -10.01
N ARG A 44 -2.32 6.50 -10.33
CA ARG A 44 -3.02 7.51 -11.14
C ARG A 44 -2.09 7.91 -12.28
N ASP A 45 -2.54 7.69 -13.51
CA ASP A 45 -1.71 7.86 -14.69
C ASP A 45 -0.41 7.05 -14.57
N ASP A 46 0.73 7.71 -14.64
CA ASP A 46 2.05 7.10 -14.55
C ASP A 46 2.68 7.21 -13.15
N ALA A 47 1.93 7.62 -12.13
CA ALA A 47 2.44 7.86 -10.78
C ALA A 47 1.79 6.95 -9.74
N LEU A 48 2.55 6.64 -8.68
CA LEU A 48 2.03 6.06 -7.45
C LEU A 48 1.70 7.19 -6.48
N VAL A 49 0.40 7.38 -6.21
CA VAL A 49 -0.10 8.48 -5.37
C VAL A 49 -0.40 7.95 -3.97
N LEU A 50 0.19 8.57 -2.97
CA LEU A 50 -0.04 8.29 -1.56
C LEU A 50 -1.08 9.25 -0.98
N HIS A 51 -1.90 8.76 -0.07
CA HIS A 51 -2.80 9.61 0.70
C HIS A 51 -2.00 10.63 1.54
N PRO A 52 -2.39 11.91 1.60
CA PRO A 52 -1.63 12.95 2.32
C PRO A 52 -1.40 12.68 3.81
N SER A 53 -2.27 11.90 4.45
CA SER A 53 -2.11 11.49 5.86
C SER A 53 -1.15 10.31 6.07
N THR A 54 -0.45 9.85 5.01
CA THR A 54 0.58 8.83 5.15
C THR A 54 1.95 9.45 5.30
N THR A 55 2.79 8.84 6.12
CA THR A 55 4.21 9.17 6.23
C THR A 55 5.02 8.05 5.61
N PHE A 56 5.90 8.35 4.66
CA PHE A 56 6.86 7.37 4.17
C PHE A 56 8.12 7.35 5.05
N TYR A 57 8.77 6.18 5.12
CA TYR A 57 9.97 5.97 5.92
C TYR A 57 10.87 4.91 5.29
N ASP A 58 12.13 4.89 5.68
CA ASP A 58 13.04 3.81 5.32
C ASP A 58 13.72 3.23 6.57
N LEU A 59 14.37 2.09 6.39
CA LEU A 59 15.09 1.37 7.45
C LEU A 59 16.58 1.68 7.39
N ASN A 60 17.20 1.83 8.56
CA ASN A 60 18.66 1.98 8.66
C ASN A 60 19.41 0.74 8.16
N THR A 61 18.77 -0.44 8.22
CA THR A 61 19.30 -1.69 7.69
C THR A 61 18.33 -2.24 6.67
N SER A 62 18.77 -2.31 5.41
CA SER A 62 17.95 -2.85 4.33
C SER A 62 17.82 -4.37 4.46
N LEU A 63 16.61 -4.89 4.23
CA LEU A 63 16.35 -6.31 4.10
C LEU A 63 16.31 -6.69 2.62
N PHE A 64 17.10 -7.69 2.23
CA PHE A 64 17.08 -8.21 0.86
C PHE A 64 15.72 -8.85 0.53
N SER A 65 15.21 -8.61 -0.65
CA SER A 65 13.98 -9.18 -1.20
C SER A 65 14.11 -9.20 -2.72
N ASP A 66 14.88 -10.15 -3.23
CA ASP A 66 15.00 -10.43 -4.66
C ASP A 66 15.26 -9.18 -5.51
N TYR A 67 16.15 -8.27 -5.04
CA TYR A 67 16.51 -6.98 -5.66
C TYR A 67 15.39 -5.95 -5.77
N ALA A 68 14.18 -6.22 -5.28
CA ALA A 68 13.08 -5.26 -5.34
C ALA A 68 13.33 -4.03 -4.46
N HIS A 69 13.06 -2.85 -4.99
CA HIS A 69 12.92 -1.63 -4.20
C HIS A 69 11.68 -1.69 -3.31
N LYS A 70 11.67 -0.90 -2.24
CA LYS A 70 10.60 -0.96 -1.23
C LYS A 70 10.21 0.44 -0.80
N LEU A 71 9.03 0.88 -1.18
CA LEU A 71 8.38 2.03 -0.58
C LEU A 71 7.62 1.57 0.67
N ARG A 72 7.89 2.21 1.81
CA ARG A 72 7.20 1.93 3.07
C ARG A 72 6.44 3.16 3.53
N THR A 73 5.20 2.97 3.95
CA THR A 73 4.40 4.05 4.52
C THR A 73 3.72 3.60 5.81
N VAL A 74 3.41 4.58 6.65
CA VAL A 74 2.56 4.40 7.82
C VAL A 74 1.43 5.42 7.78
N TYR A 75 0.23 4.94 8.08
CA TYR A 75 -0.95 5.74 8.34
C TYR A 75 -1.39 5.51 9.79
N ILE A 76 -1.68 6.59 10.49
CA ILE A 76 -2.28 6.58 11.82
C ILE A 76 -3.57 7.37 11.75
N PRO A 77 -4.70 6.88 12.31
CA PRO A 77 -5.97 7.60 12.30
C PRO A 77 -5.83 9.01 12.88
N GLU A 78 -6.58 9.94 12.31
CA GLU A 78 -6.54 11.35 12.72
C GLU A 78 -6.79 11.53 14.23
N GLY A 79 -6.01 12.40 14.84
CA GLY A 79 -6.09 12.68 16.28
C GLY A 79 -5.48 11.60 17.18
N GLN A 80 -4.89 10.55 16.60
CA GLN A 80 -4.21 9.48 17.34
C GLN A 80 -2.70 9.51 17.09
N ALA A 81 -1.94 8.80 17.93
CA ALA A 81 -0.49 8.64 17.79
C ALA A 81 -0.06 7.25 18.22
N ALA A 82 1.04 6.76 17.63
CA ALA A 82 1.70 5.57 18.13
C ALA A 82 2.44 5.89 19.43
N THR A 83 2.36 4.99 20.41
CA THR A 83 3.07 5.12 21.69
C THR A 83 4.46 4.52 21.56
N TYR A 84 5.47 5.32 21.93
CA TYR A 84 6.86 4.84 22.00
C TYR A 84 7.06 3.92 23.20
N HIS A 85 7.78 2.81 22.97
CA HIS A 85 8.25 1.92 24.03
C HIS A 85 9.77 1.79 23.96
N PRO A 86 10.52 1.95 25.09
CA PRO A 86 11.98 2.03 25.08
C PRO A 86 12.69 0.70 24.74
N VAL A 87 12.02 -0.43 24.89
CA VAL A 87 12.60 -1.78 24.72
C VAL A 87 11.72 -2.70 23.85
N ASP A 88 10.63 -2.17 23.29
CA ASP A 88 9.68 -2.93 22.48
C ASP A 88 9.27 -2.16 21.24
N THR A 89 8.44 -2.75 20.38
CA THR A 89 7.86 -2.10 19.21
C THR A 89 6.93 -0.96 19.62
N PHE A 90 6.69 -0.01 18.71
CA PHE A 90 5.67 1.01 18.92
C PHE A 90 4.28 0.36 19.08
N GLU A 91 3.51 0.86 20.03
CA GLU A 91 2.11 0.52 20.16
C GLU A 91 1.28 1.43 19.24
N PHE A 92 0.69 0.82 18.21
CA PHE A 92 -0.12 1.53 17.24
C PHE A 92 -1.61 1.47 17.61
N PRO A 93 -2.36 2.55 17.45
CA PRO A 93 -3.82 2.54 17.64
C PRO A 93 -4.51 1.69 16.59
N VAL A 94 -5.69 1.15 16.95
CA VAL A 94 -6.56 0.42 16.02
C VAL A 94 -6.89 1.30 14.81
N GLY A 95 -6.84 0.72 13.62
CA GLY A 95 -7.01 1.43 12.36
C GLY A 95 -5.72 1.97 11.76
N SER A 96 -4.56 1.82 12.43
CA SER A 96 -3.26 2.12 11.82
C SER A 96 -2.96 1.12 10.70
N ILE A 97 -2.33 1.61 9.63
CA ILE A 97 -1.95 0.78 8.48
C ILE A 97 -0.48 1.03 8.16
N ILE A 98 0.31 -0.03 8.16
CA ILE A 98 1.67 -0.01 7.64
C ILE A 98 1.64 -0.65 6.26
N SER A 99 2.21 0.02 5.25
CA SER A 99 2.31 -0.53 3.91
C SER A 99 3.74 -0.73 3.46
N LYS A 100 3.93 -1.71 2.58
CA LYS A 100 5.19 -1.96 1.89
C LYS A 100 4.92 -2.32 0.44
N THR A 101 5.25 -1.41 -0.47
CA THR A 101 5.14 -1.64 -1.91
C THR A 101 6.48 -2.05 -2.47
N PHE A 102 6.52 -3.17 -3.18
CA PHE A 102 7.68 -3.72 -3.87
C PHE A 102 7.60 -3.41 -5.35
N PHE A 103 8.71 -2.98 -5.92
CA PHE A 103 8.78 -2.63 -7.34
C PHE A 103 10.20 -2.78 -7.89
N TYR A 104 10.29 -2.90 -9.21
CA TYR A 104 11.55 -2.98 -9.93
C TYR A 104 11.70 -1.82 -10.89
N ARG A 105 12.92 -1.33 -11.07
CA ARG A 105 13.28 -0.50 -12.21
C ARG A 105 13.39 -1.38 -13.45
N LEU A 106 12.81 -0.91 -14.56
CA LEU A 106 12.89 -1.56 -15.86
C LEU A 106 13.94 -0.87 -16.76
N ASP A 107 14.60 -1.65 -17.59
CA ASP A 107 15.41 -1.13 -18.70
C ASP A 107 14.52 -0.73 -19.89
N ALA A 108 15.14 -0.22 -20.96
CA ALA A 108 14.43 0.17 -22.18
C ALA A 108 13.75 -1.01 -22.93
N LYS A 109 14.05 -2.26 -22.56
CA LYS A 109 13.45 -3.48 -23.10
C LYS A 109 12.45 -4.13 -22.15
N THR A 110 12.06 -3.42 -21.08
CA THR A 110 11.16 -3.89 -20.02
C THR A 110 11.69 -5.03 -19.16
N ALA A 111 13.00 -5.29 -19.19
CA ALA A 111 13.65 -6.23 -18.28
C ALA A 111 13.96 -5.58 -16.93
N VAL A 112 13.89 -6.38 -15.87
CA VAL A 112 14.19 -5.94 -14.51
C VAL A 112 15.68 -5.69 -14.35
N MET A 113 16.02 -4.54 -13.77
CA MET A 113 17.37 -4.15 -13.40
C MET A 113 17.64 -4.48 -11.93
N THR A 114 18.60 -5.36 -11.66
CA THR A 114 18.95 -5.80 -10.30
C THR A 114 19.96 -4.89 -9.60
N ASP A 115 20.61 -4.00 -10.34
CA ASP A 115 21.62 -3.05 -9.89
C ASP A 115 21.11 -1.58 -9.86
N ALA A 116 19.85 -1.38 -10.18
CA ALA A 116 19.25 -0.05 -10.15
C ALA A 116 19.20 0.50 -8.70
N THR A 117 19.37 1.81 -8.59
CA THR A 117 19.21 2.55 -7.34
C THR A 117 17.89 3.34 -7.36
N TRP A 118 17.33 3.57 -6.18
CA TRP A 118 16.18 4.42 -5.99
C TRP A 118 16.51 5.49 -4.92
N SER A 119 16.01 6.71 -5.14
CA SER A 119 16.28 7.86 -4.26
C SER A 119 15.70 7.71 -2.85
N GLY A 120 14.66 6.89 -2.68
CA GLY A 120 13.83 6.84 -1.46
C GLY A 120 12.63 7.80 -1.52
N ASP A 121 12.53 8.67 -2.52
CA ASP A 121 11.41 9.61 -2.68
C ASP A 121 10.25 8.93 -3.45
N PRO A 122 9.04 8.84 -2.86
CA PRO A 122 7.87 8.27 -3.54
C PRO A 122 7.52 8.97 -4.86
N SER A 123 7.82 10.27 -5.00
CA SER A 123 7.54 11.04 -6.22
C SER A 123 8.36 10.60 -7.43
N ASP A 124 9.47 9.87 -7.21
CA ASP A 124 10.30 9.32 -8.28
C ASP A 124 9.76 7.99 -8.84
N ILE A 125 8.65 7.46 -8.29
CA ILE A 125 8.04 6.23 -8.79
C ILE A 125 7.16 6.54 -10.01
N ASP A 126 7.77 6.41 -11.18
CA ASP A 126 7.12 6.52 -12.48
C ASP A 126 6.81 5.10 -13.01
N THR A 127 5.53 4.75 -13.14
CA THR A 127 5.10 3.39 -13.52
C THR A 127 5.37 3.04 -14.98
N ARG A 128 5.86 3.98 -15.82
CA ARG A 128 6.36 3.68 -17.17
C ARG A 128 7.71 2.96 -17.14
N ILE A 129 8.47 3.19 -16.08
CA ILE A 129 9.83 2.66 -15.91
C ILE A 129 10.00 1.87 -14.61
N HIS A 130 8.99 1.83 -13.77
CA HIS A 130 8.94 1.01 -12.57
C HIS A 130 7.78 0.01 -12.65
N ASN A 131 8.09 -1.27 -12.53
CA ASN A 131 7.09 -2.33 -12.45
C ASN A 131 6.71 -2.54 -11.00
N LEU A 132 5.47 -2.20 -10.65
CA LEU A 132 4.91 -2.49 -9.34
C LEU A 132 4.61 -3.99 -9.25
N VAL A 133 5.04 -4.66 -8.18
CA VAL A 133 4.88 -6.11 -8.00
C VAL A 133 3.76 -6.40 -7.02
N GLU A 134 3.93 -5.97 -5.79
CA GLU A 134 2.95 -6.16 -4.71
C GLU A 134 2.95 -5.00 -3.73
N THR A 135 1.86 -4.82 -3.03
CA THR A 135 1.77 -3.99 -1.82
C THR A 135 1.23 -4.83 -0.69
N ARG A 136 2.00 -4.96 0.39
CA ARG A 136 1.56 -5.62 1.62
C ARG A 136 1.06 -4.58 2.58
N LEU A 137 -0.13 -4.79 3.13
CA LEU A 137 -0.65 -4.01 4.24
C LEU A 137 -0.56 -4.82 5.54
N LEU A 138 -0.16 -4.16 6.62
CA LEU A 138 -0.43 -4.59 7.98
C LEU A 138 -1.47 -3.65 8.54
N VAL A 139 -2.63 -4.18 8.89
CA VAL A 139 -3.78 -3.41 9.38
C VAL A 139 -3.97 -3.72 10.87
N LYS A 140 -3.89 -2.70 11.73
CA LYS A 140 -4.08 -2.86 13.17
C LYS A 140 -5.57 -3.02 13.48
N GLN A 141 -5.94 -4.19 13.96
CA GLN A 141 -7.24 -4.53 14.49
C GLN A 141 -7.22 -4.55 16.02
N ALA A 142 -8.38 -4.73 16.64
CA ALA A 142 -8.48 -4.75 18.10
C ALA A 142 -7.71 -5.90 18.75
N ASP A 143 -7.59 -7.03 18.08
CA ASP A 143 -6.97 -8.27 18.53
C ASP A 143 -5.59 -8.57 17.96
N GLY A 144 -5.06 -7.67 17.08
CA GLY A 144 -3.74 -7.87 16.49
C GLY A 144 -3.50 -7.11 15.20
N TRP A 145 -2.69 -7.71 14.34
CA TRP A 145 -2.37 -7.20 13.01
C TRP A 145 -2.79 -8.19 11.94
N ASP A 146 -3.56 -7.73 10.97
CA ASP A 146 -3.88 -8.50 9.77
C ASP A 146 -2.91 -8.17 8.65
N ALA A 147 -2.34 -9.19 8.04
CA ALA A 147 -1.42 -9.06 6.92
C ALA A 147 -2.15 -9.34 5.61
N LEU A 148 -2.13 -8.38 4.68
CA LEU A 148 -2.90 -8.41 3.45
C LEU A 148 -1.98 -8.16 2.25
N PRO A 149 -1.59 -9.20 1.51
CA PRO A 149 -0.83 -9.05 0.26
C PRO A 149 -1.76 -8.69 -0.89
N TYR A 150 -1.44 -7.63 -1.62
CA TYR A 150 -2.09 -7.18 -2.86
C TYR A 150 -1.09 -7.25 -4.01
N VAL A 151 -1.42 -7.97 -5.09
CA VAL A 151 -0.59 -8.11 -6.29
C VAL A 151 -1.04 -7.10 -7.35
N TRP A 152 -0.10 -6.32 -7.89
CA TRP A 152 -0.38 -5.33 -8.91
C TRP A 152 -0.68 -5.97 -10.27
N ALA A 153 -1.80 -5.56 -10.88
CA ALA A 153 -2.20 -5.95 -12.22
C ALA A 153 -2.90 -4.78 -12.93
N GLY A 154 -2.24 -4.20 -13.93
CA GLY A 154 -2.75 -3.01 -14.62
C GLY A 154 -2.74 -1.76 -13.73
N ASP A 155 -3.90 -1.19 -13.46
CA ASP A 155 -4.02 0.08 -12.73
C ASP A 155 -4.39 -0.06 -11.26
N ASP A 156 -4.47 -1.30 -10.75
CA ASP A 156 -4.79 -1.57 -9.35
C ASP A 156 -4.02 -2.80 -8.85
N ALA A 157 -4.07 -3.04 -7.54
CA ALA A 157 -3.57 -4.26 -6.95
C ALA A 157 -4.71 -5.05 -6.30
N TYR A 158 -4.63 -6.39 -6.38
CA TYR A 158 -5.69 -7.30 -5.98
C TYR A 158 -5.28 -8.17 -4.81
N LEU A 159 -6.17 -8.33 -3.85
CA LEU A 159 -5.96 -9.13 -2.65
C LEU A 159 -5.69 -10.60 -3.00
N THR A 160 -4.55 -11.12 -2.53
CA THR A 160 -4.05 -12.46 -2.88
C THR A 160 -3.61 -13.20 -1.62
N LEU A 161 -4.58 -13.66 -0.81
CA LEU A 161 -4.31 -14.25 0.52
C LEU A 161 -3.49 -15.55 0.47
N THR A 162 -3.53 -16.28 -0.64
CA THR A 162 -2.79 -17.54 -0.83
C THR A 162 -1.36 -17.34 -1.29
N GLY A 163 -0.96 -16.09 -1.57
CA GLY A 163 0.29 -15.78 -2.22
C GLY A 163 0.25 -16.01 -3.73
N ASP A 164 1.34 -15.65 -4.42
CA ASP A 164 1.47 -15.76 -5.88
C ASP A 164 2.93 -15.96 -6.28
N LEU A 165 3.17 -16.41 -7.52
CA LEU A 165 4.51 -16.52 -8.12
C LEU A 165 4.56 -15.65 -9.37
N GLN A 166 5.35 -14.59 -9.30
CA GLN A 166 5.61 -13.69 -10.41
C GLN A 166 6.94 -14.04 -11.10
N GLN A 167 6.98 -13.93 -12.42
CA GLN A 167 8.20 -14.18 -13.20
C GLN A 167 8.60 -12.93 -13.97
N PHE A 168 9.85 -12.55 -13.86
CA PHE A 168 10.40 -11.37 -14.53
C PHE A 168 11.64 -11.75 -15.34
N SER A 169 11.77 -11.18 -16.54
CA SER A 169 13.00 -11.27 -17.30
C SER A 169 14.02 -10.28 -16.73
N LEU A 170 15.24 -10.74 -16.46
CA LEU A 170 16.34 -9.89 -16.06
C LEU A 170 17.06 -9.33 -17.29
N ALA A 171 17.73 -8.19 -17.13
CA ALA A 171 18.57 -7.61 -18.17
C ALA A 171 19.72 -8.55 -18.61
N SER A 172 20.13 -9.51 -17.76
CA SER A 172 21.09 -10.58 -18.07
C SER A 172 20.53 -11.67 -19.00
N GLY A 173 19.22 -11.71 -19.24
CA GLY A 173 18.50 -12.77 -19.98
C GLY A 173 18.02 -13.92 -19.11
N GLU A 174 18.28 -13.90 -17.81
CA GLU A 174 17.80 -14.90 -16.85
C GLU A 174 16.35 -14.58 -16.42
N THR A 175 15.69 -15.56 -15.82
CA THR A 175 14.35 -15.39 -15.22
C THR A 175 14.47 -15.26 -13.71
N LEU A 176 13.91 -14.18 -13.15
CA LEU A 176 13.72 -13.98 -11.72
C LEU A 176 12.35 -14.53 -11.33
N ASN A 177 12.31 -15.46 -10.39
CA ASN A 177 11.09 -15.94 -9.78
C ASN A 177 10.88 -15.20 -8.45
N TYR A 178 9.85 -14.35 -8.39
CA TYR A 178 9.49 -13.58 -7.20
C TYR A 178 8.28 -14.21 -6.53
N LEU A 179 8.46 -14.62 -5.27
CA LEU A 179 7.37 -15.21 -4.47
C LEU A 179 6.66 -14.12 -3.67
N VAL A 180 5.39 -13.88 -3.99
CA VAL A 180 4.47 -13.12 -3.13
C VAL A 180 4.04 -14.04 -1.99
N PRO A 181 4.33 -13.71 -0.72
CA PRO A 181 3.99 -14.59 0.40
C PRO A 181 2.47 -14.63 0.64
N SER A 182 2.00 -15.77 1.12
CA SER A 182 0.63 -15.86 1.64
C SER A 182 0.46 -15.09 2.94
N GLN A 183 -0.78 -14.82 3.34
CA GLN A 183 -1.10 -14.19 4.62
C GLN A 183 -0.42 -14.89 5.81
N ASN A 184 -0.45 -16.23 5.86
CA ASN A 184 0.18 -17.01 6.93
C ASN A 184 1.72 -16.87 6.96
N GLN A 185 2.36 -16.74 5.78
CA GLN A 185 3.79 -16.50 5.71
C GLN A 185 4.17 -15.09 6.18
N CYS A 186 3.33 -14.10 5.97
CA CYS A 186 3.52 -12.76 6.54
C CYS A 186 3.47 -12.81 8.09
N ALA A 187 2.53 -13.54 8.64
CA ALA A 187 2.36 -13.70 10.09
C ALA A 187 3.59 -14.32 10.77
N SER A 188 4.33 -15.21 10.09
CA SER A 188 5.52 -15.86 10.66
C SER A 188 6.64 -14.89 11.05
N CYS A 189 6.70 -13.70 10.43
CA CYS A 189 7.67 -12.64 10.76
C CYS A 189 7.05 -11.46 11.52
N HIS A 190 5.73 -11.29 11.45
CA HIS A 190 5.02 -10.14 12.00
C HIS A 190 4.11 -10.47 13.19
N ALA A 191 3.99 -11.74 13.57
CA ALA A 191 3.35 -12.12 14.82
C ALA A 191 4.36 -11.94 15.98
N THR A 192 4.03 -11.05 16.90
CA THR A 192 4.72 -10.98 18.19
C THR A 192 4.01 -11.93 19.15
N ASN A 193 4.77 -12.84 19.74
CA ASN A 193 4.27 -13.66 20.85
C ASN A 193 4.19 -12.78 22.09
N HIS A 194 3.05 -12.16 22.31
CA HIS A 194 2.66 -11.53 23.56
C HIS A 194 1.52 -12.29 24.20
#